data_25636e616b94bfa00ec92355fa8c52d5
#
_entry.id   25636e616b94bfa00ec92355fa8c52d5
#
_cell.length_a   1.000
_cell.length_b   1.000
_cell.length_c   1.000
_cell.angle_alpha   90.00
_cell.angle_beta   90.00
_cell.angle_gamma   90.00
#
_symmetry.space_group_name_H-M   'P 1'
#
loop_
_entity.id
_entity.type
_entity.pdbx_description
1 polymer ?
#
loop_
_entity_poly.entity_id
_entity_poly.type
_entity_poly.pdbx_seq_one_letter_code
_entity_poly.pdbx_strand_id
1 'polypeptide(L)'
;VQTGHPGYKQLVDLNWAGKTFHSINDVDPIIVREQEPNGSMKRVANGIMGKARLREVKYNGVVSAAMIYNERPIIDYFRAVDERTIIGVMDALGSTADHGLFFLLERVEEAQGKL
;
A
#
# COMPACT_ATOMS: atom_id res chain seq x y z
N VAL A 1 -9.54 -4.74 0.84
CA VAL A 1 -9.98 -3.33 0.77
C VAL A 1 -11.48 -3.24 1.00
N GLN A 2 -11.90 -2.27 1.77
CA GLN A 2 -13.32 -2.02 2.01
C GLN A 2 -13.99 -1.53 0.72
N THR A 3 -15.02 -2.24 0.29
CA THR A 3 -15.70 -1.91 -0.96
C THR A 3 -16.54 -0.63 -0.86
N GLY A 4 -16.93 -0.24 0.34
CA GLY A 4 -17.76 0.95 0.53
C GLY A 4 -16.99 2.26 0.62
N HIS A 5 -15.67 2.22 0.62
CA HIS A 5 -14.85 3.43 0.74
C HIS A 5 -14.67 4.08 -0.63
N PRO A 6 -14.71 5.44 -0.72
CA PRO A 6 -14.53 6.11 -2.02
C PRO A 6 -13.24 5.75 -2.75
N GLY A 7 -12.18 5.40 -2.01
CA GLY A 7 -10.90 5.03 -2.64
C GLY A 7 -10.89 3.66 -3.29
N TYR A 8 -11.88 2.82 -3.01
CA TYR A 8 -11.91 1.46 -3.54
C TYR A 8 -11.92 1.45 -5.07
N LYS A 9 -12.78 2.27 -5.66
CA LYS A 9 -12.90 2.32 -7.11
C LYS A 9 -11.59 2.76 -7.77
N GLN A 10 -10.90 3.71 -7.16
CA GLN A 10 -9.62 4.18 -7.72
C GLN A 10 -8.59 3.06 -7.75
N LEU A 11 -8.53 2.23 -6.70
CA LEU A 11 -7.61 1.11 -6.65
C LEU A 11 -7.98 0.04 -7.67
N VAL A 12 -9.27 -0.24 -7.84
CA VAL A 12 -9.73 -1.20 -8.83
C VAL A 12 -9.38 -0.71 -10.24
N ASP A 13 -9.63 0.56 -10.53
CA ASP A 13 -9.37 1.13 -11.85
C ASP A 13 -7.88 1.10 -12.19
N LEU A 14 -7.01 1.18 -11.18
CA LEU A 14 -5.56 1.09 -11.37
C LEU A 14 -5.04 -0.34 -11.46
N ASN A 15 -5.87 -1.33 -11.17
CA ASN A 15 -5.45 -2.73 -11.01
C ASN A 15 -4.40 -2.86 -9.90
N TRP A 16 -4.64 -2.16 -8.79
CA TRP A 16 -3.71 -2.14 -7.67
C TRP A 16 -3.46 -3.54 -7.13
N ALA A 17 -2.18 -3.88 -6.94
CA ALA A 17 -1.74 -5.19 -6.50
C ALA A 17 -0.93 -5.17 -5.20
N GLY A 18 -0.64 -4.00 -4.66
CA GLY A 18 0.10 -3.92 -3.41
C GLY A 18 1.19 -2.85 -3.42
N LYS A 19 2.22 -3.09 -2.63
CA LYS A 19 3.32 -2.16 -2.40
C LYS A 19 4.62 -2.94 -2.41
N THR A 20 5.72 -2.26 -2.73
CA THR A 20 7.06 -2.84 -2.60
C THR A 20 7.88 -1.97 -1.65
N PHE A 21 8.41 -2.59 -0.62
CA PHE A 21 9.23 -1.94 0.39
C PHE A 21 10.69 -2.29 0.13
N HIS A 22 11.42 -1.37 -0.48
CA HIS A 22 12.85 -1.58 -0.79
C HIS A 22 13.73 -1.28 0.42
N SER A 23 13.41 -0.20 1.12
CA SER A 23 14.09 0.22 2.34
C SER A 23 13.19 1.19 3.08
N ILE A 24 13.62 1.65 4.25
CA ILE A 24 12.78 2.57 5.05
C ILE A 24 12.57 3.91 4.34
N ASN A 25 13.45 4.28 3.44
CA ASN A 25 13.33 5.54 2.72
C ASN A 25 12.92 5.34 1.26
N ASP A 26 12.63 4.13 0.84
CA ASP A 26 12.35 3.84 -0.56
C ASP A 26 11.24 2.81 -0.68
N VAL A 27 10.05 3.30 -0.91
CA VAL A 27 8.84 2.46 -1.05
C VAL A 27 8.11 2.85 -2.31
N ASP A 28 7.66 1.85 -3.05
CA ASP A 28 6.71 2.02 -4.15
C ASP A 28 5.30 1.72 -3.62
N PRO A 29 4.50 2.76 -3.33
CA PRO A 29 3.20 2.52 -2.68
C PRO A 29 2.15 1.94 -3.60
N ILE A 30 2.33 2.11 -4.91
CA ILE A 30 1.35 1.65 -5.89
C ILE A 30 2.04 0.67 -6.83
N ILE A 31 1.75 -0.61 -6.62
CA ILE A 31 2.15 -1.66 -7.55
C ILE A 31 0.88 -2.10 -8.26
N VAL A 32 0.94 -2.21 -9.57
CA VAL A 32 -0.23 -2.58 -10.37
C VAL A 32 0.08 -3.84 -11.17
N ARG A 33 -0.98 -4.51 -11.63
CA ARG A 33 -0.85 -5.67 -12.53
C ARG A 33 -0.95 -5.18 -13.96
N GLU A 34 -0.02 -5.61 -14.78
CA GLU A 34 -0.04 -5.34 -16.22
C GLU A 34 0.07 -6.65 -16.98
N GLN A 35 -0.66 -6.74 -18.09
CA GLN A 35 -0.60 -7.91 -18.93
C GLN A 35 0.58 -7.81 -19.87
N GLU A 36 1.36 -8.89 -19.95
CA GLU A 36 2.48 -8.98 -20.89
C GLU A 36 1.99 -9.46 -22.25
N PRO A 37 2.79 -9.27 -23.33
CA PRO A 37 2.37 -9.71 -24.66
C PRO A 37 2.02 -11.19 -24.74
N ASN A 38 2.64 -12.03 -23.88
CA ASN A 38 2.37 -13.48 -23.87
C ASN A 38 1.10 -13.82 -23.07
N GLY A 39 0.38 -12.83 -22.56
CA GLY A 39 -0.85 -13.05 -21.80
C GLY A 39 -0.66 -13.19 -20.30
N SER A 40 0.57 -13.36 -19.82
CA SER A 40 0.79 -13.44 -18.39
C SER A 40 0.68 -12.07 -17.74
N MET A 41 0.51 -12.07 -16.40
CA MET A 41 0.42 -10.82 -15.64
C MET A 41 1.73 -10.60 -14.89
N LYS A 42 2.14 -9.34 -14.80
CA LYS A 42 3.29 -8.97 -13.99
C LYS A 42 2.94 -7.81 -13.08
N ARG A 43 3.72 -7.64 -12.03
CA ARG A 43 3.58 -6.52 -11.10
C ARG A 43 4.62 -5.47 -11.46
N VAL A 44 4.17 -4.23 -11.58
CA VAL A 44 5.04 -3.11 -11.90
C VAL A 44 4.69 -1.91 -11.02
N ALA A 45 5.70 -1.09 -10.73
CA ALA A 45 5.46 0.14 -10.00
C ALA A 45 4.74 1.14 -10.90
N ASN A 46 3.73 1.78 -10.34
CA ASN A 46 3.03 2.88 -11.00
C ASN A 46 3.30 4.14 -10.19
N GLY A 47 3.96 5.10 -10.78
CA GLY A 47 4.42 6.30 -10.07
C GLY A 47 3.40 7.41 -9.92
N ILE A 48 2.13 7.16 -10.22
CA ILE A 48 1.11 8.21 -10.22
C ILE A 48 0.98 8.91 -8.86
N MET A 49 1.21 8.17 -7.77
CA MET A 49 1.11 8.71 -6.42
C MET A 49 2.47 9.09 -5.83
N GLY A 50 3.54 8.96 -6.62
CA GLY A 50 4.90 9.20 -6.15
C GLY A 50 5.43 8.06 -5.32
N LYS A 51 6.49 8.33 -4.58
CA LYS A 51 7.16 7.36 -3.71
C LYS A 51 6.75 7.59 -2.27
N ALA A 52 7.26 6.75 -1.39
CA ALA A 52 6.94 6.84 0.04
C ALA A 52 8.11 6.38 0.89
N ARG A 53 7.99 6.59 2.19
CA ARG A 53 8.98 6.19 3.18
C ARG A 53 8.28 5.62 4.41
N LEU A 54 9.04 4.87 5.21
CA LEU A 54 8.52 4.24 6.42
C LEU A 54 9.03 4.97 7.65
N ARG A 55 8.17 5.13 8.63
CA ARG A 55 8.53 5.70 9.94
C ARG A 55 7.69 5.02 11.00
N GLU A 56 8.17 5.05 12.24
CA GLU A 56 7.35 4.65 13.38
C GLU A 56 6.52 5.84 13.80
N VAL A 57 5.23 5.62 14.00
CA VAL A 57 4.33 6.67 14.48
C VAL A 57 3.37 6.08 15.49
N LYS A 58 2.89 6.93 16.38
CA LYS A 58 1.86 6.56 17.35
C LYS A 58 0.50 6.88 16.75
N TYR A 59 -0.32 5.85 16.60
CA TYR A 59 -1.65 5.99 16.05
C TYR A 59 -2.61 5.20 16.93
N ASN A 60 -3.65 5.87 17.41
CA ASN A 60 -4.62 5.29 18.36
C ASN A 60 -3.91 4.62 19.55
N GLY A 61 -2.91 5.30 20.10
CA GLY A 61 -2.22 4.85 21.30
C GLY A 61 -1.15 3.79 21.09
N VAL A 62 -0.93 3.34 19.87
CA VAL A 62 0.04 2.27 19.58
C VAL A 62 1.08 2.79 18.61
N VAL A 63 2.36 2.53 18.93
CA VAL A 63 3.47 2.85 18.03
C VAL A 63 3.66 1.68 17.08
N SER A 64 3.61 1.95 15.79
CA SER A 64 3.86 0.93 14.78
C SER A 64 4.34 1.58 13.49
N ALA A 65 4.66 0.77 12.49
CA ALA A 65 5.15 1.28 11.22
C ALA A 65 4.05 2.05 10.50
N ALA A 66 4.45 3.12 9.85
CA ALA A 66 3.57 3.87 8.98
C ALA A 66 4.31 4.18 7.69
N MET A 67 3.56 4.27 6.60
CA MET A 67 4.10 4.67 5.31
C MET A 67 3.60 6.07 5.00
N ILE A 68 4.53 6.96 4.74
CA ILE A 68 4.23 8.36 4.49
C ILE A 68 4.53 8.65 3.03
N TYR A 69 3.53 9.09 2.29
CA TYR A 69 3.72 9.45 0.88
C TYR A 69 4.58 10.71 0.82
N ASN A 70 5.57 10.71 -0.07
CA ASN A 70 6.51 11.84 -0.17
C ASN A 70 5.87 13.07 -0.81
N GLU A 71 4.89 12.89 -1.67
CA GLU A 71 4.33 13.96 -2.48
C GLU A 71 2.82 14.13 -2.31
N ARG A 72 2.24 13.44 -1.33
CA ARG A 72 0.81 13.49 -1.08
C ARG A 72 0.55 13.58 0.42
N PRO A 73 -0.52 14.22 0.84
CA PRO A 73 -0.85 14.29 2.26
C PRO A 73 -1.56 13.00 2.71
N ILE A 74 -0.86 11.88 2.62
CA ILE A 74 -1.40 10.56 2.90
C ILE A 74 -0.43 9.81 3.79
N ILE A 75 -0.97 9.19 4.82
CA ILE A 75 -0.23 8.28 5.72
C ILE A 75 -1.01 6.99 5.80
N ASP A 76 -0.31 5.87 5.61
CA ASP A 76 -0.89 4.55 5.86
C ASP A 76 -0.32 4.03 7.17
N TYR A 77 -1.20 3.67 8.10
CA TYR A 77 -0.79 3.12 9.39
C TYR A 77 -0.94 1.60 9.34
N PHE A 78 0.09 0.88 9.78
CA PHE A 78 0.13 -0.58 9.68
C PHE A 78 0.06 -1.25 11.04
N ARG A 79 -0.57 -2.43 11.08
CA ARG A 79 -0.56 -3.34 12.22
C ARG A 79 -0.36 -4.75 11.72
N ALA A 80 0.45 -5.53 12.42
CA ALA A 80 0.64 -6.93 12.06
C ALA A 80 -0.60 -7.74 12.43
N VAL A 81 -1.04 -8.59 11.51
CA VAL A 81 -2.09 -9.57 11.78
C VAL A 81 -1.45 -10.91 12.12
N ASP A 82 -0.48 -11.32 11.31
CA ASP A 82 0.33 -12.52 11.54
C ASP A 82 1.67 -12.34 10.84
N GLU A 83 2.44 -13.42 10.70
CA GLU A 83 3.80 -13.34 10.13
C GLU A 83 3.82 -12.91 8.66
N ARG A 84 2.71 -13.06 7.97
CA ARG A 84 2.66 -12.80 6.53
C ARG A 84 1.69 -11.69 6.14
N THR A 85 0.93 -11.19 7.09
CA THR A 85 -0.19 -10.28 6.78
C THR A 85 -0.15 -9.07 7.68
N ILE A 86 -0.31 -7.91 7.08
CA ILE A 86 -0.53 -6.67 7.83
C ILE A 86 -1.83 -6.03 7.37
N ILE A 87 -2.49 -5.36 8.31
CA ILE A 87 -3.62 -4.51 7.98
C ILE A 87 -3.14 -3.08 7.96
N GLY A 88 -3.59 -2.32 6.98
CA GLY A 88 -3.28 -0.92 6.86
C GLY A 88 -4.54 -0.09 6.83
N VAL A 89 -4.44 1.14 7.28
CA VAL A 89 -5.49 2.13 7.11
C VAL A 89 -4.89 3.36 6.47
N MET A 90 -5.45 3.77 5.35
CA MET A 90 -5.02 4.97 4.65
C MET A 90 -5.72 6.19 5.23
N ASP A 91 -4.93 7.14 5.68
CA ASP A 91 -5.40 8.41 6.22
C ASP A 91 -5.00 9.50 5.24
N ALA A 92 -5.95 9.98 4.45
CA ALA A 92 -5.70 10.99 3.43
C ALA A 92 -6.35 12.30 3.85
N LEU A 93 -5.55 13.34 3.98
CA LEU A 93 -6.07 14.67 4.29
C LEU A 93 -6.98 15.12 3.13
N GLY A 94 -8.16 15.61 3.48
CA GLY A 94 -9.12 16.05 2.48
C GLY A 94 -10.06 14.96 2.00
N SER A 95 -9.93 13.74 2.53
CA SER A 95 -10.89 12.69 2.22
C SER A 95 -12.27 13.05 2.76
N THR A 96 -13.30 12.71 2.00
CA THR A 96 -14.69 12.93 2.44
C THR A 96 -15.22 11.77 3.28
N ALA A 97 -14.44 10.70 3.40
CA ALA A 97 -14.84 9.55 4.20
C ALA A 97 -14.68 9.84 5.69
N ASP A 98 -15.59 9.34 6.51
CA ASP A 98 -15.53 9.49 7.96
C ASP A 98 -14.42 8.66 8.58
N HIS A 99 -13.94 7.68 7.86
CA HIS A 99 -12.88 6.77 8.30
C HIS A 99 -11.92 6.54 7.16
N GLY A 100 -10.73 6.02 7.49
CA GLY A 100 -9.75 5.70 6.47
C GLY A 100 -10.14 4.47 5.64
N LEU A 101 -9.41 4.27 4.58
CA LEU A 101 -9.55 3.08 3.74
C LEU A 101 -8.72 1.96 4.35
N PHE A 102 -9.37 0.86 4.76
CA PHE A 102 -8.67 -0.30 5.30
C PHE A 102 -8.29 -1.25 4.18
N PHE A 103 -7.12 -1.85 4.30
CA PHE A 103 -6.67 -2.84 3.34
C PHE A 103 -5.77 -3.87 4.03
N LEU A 104 -5.61 -5.02 3.40
CA LEU A 104 -4.70 -6.06 3.85
C LEU A 104 -3.59 -6.19 2.84
N LEU A 105 -2.37 -6.37 3.35
CA LEU A 105 -1.22 -6.71 2.53
C LEU A 105 -0.71 -8.06 2.97
N GLU A 106 -0.52 -8.95 2.03
CA GLU A 106 0.05 -10.24 2.27
C GLU A 106 1.43 -10.30 1.65
N ARG A 107 2.40 -10.85 2.38
CA ARG A 107 3.77 -10.96 1.88
C ARG A 107 3.80 -11.83 0.65
N VAL A 108 4.46 -11.32 -0.39
CA VAL A 108 4.69 -12.07 -1.62
C VAL A 108 6.17 -12.36 -1.70
N GLU A 109 6.52 -13.62 -1.85
CA GLU A 109 7.91 -13.99 -2.01
C GLU A 109 8.30 -13.92 -3.46
N GLU A 110 9.49 -13.38 -3.71
CA GLU A 110 10.02 -13.32 -5.05
C GLU A 110 10.23 -14.73 -5.57
N ALA A 111 10.06 -14.90 -6.87
CA ALA A 111 10.30 -16.20 -7.47
C ALA A 111 11.74 -16.66 -7.26
N GLN A 112 12.66 -15.75 -7.26
CA GLN A 112 14.06 -16.07 -6.99
C GLN A 112 14.28 -16.29 -5.55
N GLY A 113 13.32 -15.95 -4.82
CA GLY A 113 13.33 -16.16 -3.44
C GLY A 113 14.56 -15.84 -2.77
N LYS A 114 15.27 -15.62 -3.23
CA LYS A 114 16.40 -15.52 -2.76
C LYS A 114 16.70 -14.86 -1.86
N LEU A 115 16.63 -15.06 -1.51
CA LEU A 115 17.08 -14.54 -0.65
C LEU A 115 17.44 -14.91 0.03
#